data_dd310c79f6ded24cfc98d26030e7a293
#
_entry.id   dd310c79f6ded24cfc98d26030e7a293
#
_cell.length_a   1.000
_cell.length_b   1.000
_cell.length_c   1.000
_cell.angle_alpha   90.00
_cell.angle_beta   90.00
_cell.angle_gamma   90.00
#
_symmetry.space_group_name_H-M   'P 1'
#
loop_
_entity.id
_entity.type
_entity.pdbx_description
1 polymer ?
#
loop_
_entity_poly.entity_id
_entity_poly.type
_entity_poly.pdbx_seq_one_letter_code
_entity_poly.pdbx_strand_id
1 'polypeptide(L)'
;PPRLEGRWVSTGCEVRPGPEFLTRSYLFYANRLFKAYQFYYWDPSCSDPSYTLLIKGRLRLRQPSWITRGATEADYHLHKVGIVFHSQRAMREVASWINQSSAEGCRGFLPEGRSWTPGALYELLSAKTERDCTAALGFAMHELSLVRVERHQQPLLRPGQSGSQLVEELYLGDIHTDRLERLHYRPTGYQRPMQSALHHVHPCPACGIIYRADEHHPPILPARAQLPMQLSGSWVSTRCEVRPAVLFLTRYFIFHGNNHTWEGYYYHYSDPLCQQPTFTIYASGHYSQGMPSSKVRGGTELAFKVTRARVTPMDAVTVTMLNSSEPGSCGLASSWSAGVEQDITATNGCLALGIRLPHTEYELFKTEQDTRDRSLLYIGERPTDGSSPDSPDKRPTSYQAPLVQCAGASEEFPSYVSLKYSGRKDANGKEALKPLPVAFLLFIAL
;
A
#
# COMPACT_ATOMS: atom_id res chain seq x y z
N PRO A 1 8.96 22.14 1.46
CA PRO A 1 8.68 21.03 2.39
C PRO A 1 7.19 20.93 2.68
N PRO A 2 6.65 19.73 2.84
CA PRO A 2 5.24 19.55 3.14
C PRO A 2 4.87 20.11 4.52
N ARG A 3 3.64 20.62 4.64
CA ARG A 3 3.10 21.09 5.94
C ARG A 3 2.41 19.94 6.61
N LEU A 4 2.95 19.47 7.74
CA LEU A 4 2.40 18.36 8.51
C LEU A 4 1.55 18.80 9.70
N GLU A 5 1.68 20.06 10.15
CA GLU A 5 0.98 20.56 11.32
C GLU A 5 -0.52 20.26 11.27
N GLY A 6 -1.04 19.70 12.36
CA GLY A 6 -2.43 19.32 12.50
C GLY A 6 -2.60 17.83 12.70
N ARG A 7 -3.87 17.40 12.73
CA ARG A 7 -4.25 16.01 12.92
C ARG A 7 -4.60 15.33 11.61
N TRP A 8 -4.07 14.14 11.45
CA TRP A 8 -4.30 13.27 10.30
C TRP A 8 -4.89 11.96 10.79
N VAL A 9 -5.94 11.48 10.12
CA VAL A 9 -6.67 10.30 10.53
C VAL A 9 -6.86 9.32 9.36
N SER A 10 -6.97 8.03 9.69
CA SER A 10 -7.35 7.01 8.72
C SER A 10 -8.74 7.29 8.15
N THR A 11 -8.96 6.92 6.89
CA THR A 11 -10.25 7.06 6.21
C THR A 11 -11.15 5.84 6.35
N GLY A 12 -10.67 4.81 7.00
CA GLY A 12 -11.38 3.55 7.25
C GLY A 12 -10.49 2.57 8.00
N CYS A 13 -10.96 1.34 8.14
CA CYS A 13 -10.16 0.26 8.70
C CYS A 13 -9.02 -0.09 7.75
N GLU A 14 -7.80 -0.10 8.25
CA GLU A 14 -6.60 -0.45 7.50
C GLU A 14 -6.16 -1.87 7.82
N VAL A 15 -5.52 -2.52 6.85
CA VAL A 15 -4.96 -3.86 7.00
C VAL A 15 -3.47 -3.81 6.72
N ARG A 16 -2.65 -4.15 7.71
CA ARG A 16 -1.20 -4.35 7.58
C ARG A 16 -0.86 -5.82 7.45
N PRO A 17 0.31 -6.14 6.85
CA PRO A 17 0.76 -7.52 6.80
C PRO A 17 0.81 -8.19 8.16
N GLY A 18 0.17 -9.49 8.24
CA GLY A 18 0.07 -10.28 9.45
C GLY A 18 -1.13 -11.23 9.50
N PRO A 19 -2.42 -10.90 9.26
CA PRO A 19 -2.93 -9.55 9.11
C PRO A 19 -3.04 -8.79 10.44
N GLU A 20 -2.89 -7.47 10.37
CA GLU A 20 -3.18 -6.57 11.48
C GLU A 20 -4.25 -5.56 11.04
N PHE A 21 -5.29 -5.38 11.84
CA PHE A 21 -6.37 -4.43 11.58
C PHE A 21 -6.21 -3.22 12.47
N LEU A 22 -6.15 -2.03 11.90
CA LEU A 22 -5.90 -0.83 12.66
C LEU A 22 -6.51 0.43 12.05
N THR A 23 -6.61 1.45 12.90
CA THR A 23 -6.82 2.83 12.51
C THR A 23 -5.73 3.70 13.13
N ARG A 24 -5.42 4.83 12.49
CA ARG A 24 -4.35 5.73 12.91
C ARG A 24 -4.87 7.15 13.10
N SER A 25 -4.37 7.84 14.13
CA SER A 25 -4.61 9.26 14.37
C SER A 25 -3.31 9.91 14.80
N TYR A 26 -2.72 10.73 13.92
CA TYR A 26 -1.43 11.36 14.15
C TYR A 26 -1.57 12.87 14.21
N LEU A 27 -1.07 13.45 15.30
CA LEU A 27 -1.08 14.90 15.53
C LEU A 27 0.35 15.42 15.50
N PHE A 28 0.65 16.30 14.54
CA PHE A 28 1.92 16.98 14.43
C PHE A 28 1.80 18.42 14.91
N TYR A 29 2.70 18.83 15.82
CA TYR A 29 2.76 20.17 16.38
C TYR A 29 3.77 21.04 15.62
N ALA A 30 3.62 22.36 15.71
CA ALA A 30 4.52 23.32 15.07
C ALA A 30 5.97 23.23 15.55
N ASN A 31 6.20 22.76 16.77
CA ASN A 31 7.51 22.59 17.39
C ASN A 31 8.21 21.27 17.04
N ARG A 32 7.80 20.59 15.99
CA ARG A 32 8.30 19.29 15.52
C ARG A 32 8.00 18.11 16.43
N LEU A 33 7.26 18.28 17.50
CA LEU A 33 6.76 17.18 18.30
C LEU A 33 5.54 16.55 17.62
N PHE A 34 5.31 15.29 17.92
CA PHE A 34 4.09 14.60 17.49
C PHE A 34 3.54 13.69 18.59
N LYS A 35 2.24 13.45 18.50
CA LYS A 35 1.50 12.47 19.28
C LYS A 35 0.72 11.60 18.32
N ALA A 36 0.91 10.30 18.39
CA ALA A 36 0.27 9.34 17.50
C ALA A 36 -0.51 8.30 18.27
N TYR A 37 -1.67 7.94 17.72
CA TYR A 37 -2.43 6.78 18.15
C TYR A 37 -2.44 5.75 17.03
N GLN A 38 -2.21 4.48 17.41
CA GLN A 38 -2.49 3.33 16.57
C GLN A 38 -3.47 2.44 17.34
N PHE A 39 -4.69 2.33 16.83
CA PHE A 39 -5.75 1.52 17.42
C PHE A 39 -5.81 0.19 16.69
N TYR A 40 -5.60 -0.90 17.41
CA TYR A 40 -5.59 -2.26 16.85
C TYR A 40 -6.87 -3.00 17.19
N TYR A 41 -7.32 -3.85 16.27
CA TYR A 41 -8.60 -4.54 16.34
C TYR A 41 -8.46 -6.03 16.06
N TRP A 42 -9.44 -6.79 16.57
CA TRP A 42 -9.55 -8.21 16.29
C TRP A 42 -10.20 -8.51 14.93
N ASP A 43 -10.98 -7.59 14.40
CA ASP A 43 -11.83 -7.76 13.22
C ASP A 43 -11.47 -6.84 12.06
N PRO A 44 -11.81 -7.24 10.81
CA PRO A 44 -11.50 -6.45 9.62
C PRO A 44 -12.38 -5.20 9.43
N SER A 45 -13.39 -5.01 10.27
CA SER A 45 -14.24 -3.81 10.27
C SER A 45 -13.77 -2.75 11.25
N CYS A 46 -12.75 -3.03 12.07
CA CYS A 46 -12.31 -2.15 13.16
C CYS A 46 -13.45 -1.80 14.13
N SER A 47 -14.24 -2.80 14.50
CA SER A 47 -15.36 -2.67 15.46
C SER A 47 -15.08 -3.27 16.83
N ASP A 48 -14.08 -4.15 16.94
CA ASP A 48 -13.71 -4.84 18.18
C ASP A 48 -12.27 -4.50 18.61
N PRO A 49 -12.09 -3.47 19.45
CA PRO A 49 -10.77 -3.00 19.85
C PRO A 49 -9.98 -4.06 20.65
N SER A 50 -8.70 -4.17 20.33
CA SER A 50 -7.73 -5.03 21.02
C SER A 50 -6.86 -4.22 21.97
N TYR A 51 -6.03 -3.35 21.43
CA TYR A 51 -5.20 -2.45 22.22
C TYR A 51 -4.91 -1.17 21.43
N THR A 52 -4.49 -0.13 22.15
CA THR A 52 -4.07 1.15 21.58
C THR A 52 -2.62 1.43 21.93
N LEU A 53 -1.83 1.84 20.95
CA LEU A 53 -0.50 2.40 21.16
C LEU A 53 -0.59 3.92 21.19
N LEU A 54 -0.05 4.52 22.24
CA LEU A 54 0.17 5.96 22.35
C LEU A 54 1.65 6.24 22.17
N ILE A 55 1.97 7.02 21.14
CA ILE A 55 3.33 7.26 20.70
C ILE A 55 3.62 8.77 20.76
N LYS A 56 4.70 9.17 21.41
CA LYS A 56 5.16 10.54 21.44
C LYS A 56 6.60 10.60 20.99
N GLY A 57 6.90 11.60 20.19
CA GLY A 57 8.24 11.79 19.66
C GLY A 57 8.43 13.10 18.95
N ARG A 58 9.52 13.18 18.20
CA ARG A 58 9.90 14.31 17.38
C ARG A 58 10.11 13.86 15.94
N LEU A 59 9.67 14.67 14.98
CA LEU A 59 9.88 14.47 13.56
C LEU A 59 10.56 15.69 12.95
N ARG A 60 11.63 15.45 12.21
CA ARG A 60 12.36 16.48 11.48
C ARG A 60 12.37 16.16 10.00
N LEU A 61 11.74 17.00 9.18
CA LEU A 61 11.83 16.90 7.73
C LEU A 61 13.25 17.23 7.26
N ARG A 62 13.70 16.44 6.28
CA ARG A 62 15.01 16.56 5.63
C ARG A 62 14.85 17.07 4.20
N GLN A 63 15.69 16.59 3.31
CA GLN A 63 15.67 16.90 1.88
C GLN A 63 14.60 16.06 1.13
N PRO A 64 14.24 16.48 -0.09
CA PRO A 64 13.49 15.62 -1.00
C PRO A 64 14.19 14.28 -1.20
N SER A 65 13.42 13.20 -1.31
CA SER A 65 13.98 11.86 -1.50
C SER A 65 14.58 11.70 -2.89
N TRP A 66 15.79 11.18 -2.94
CA TRP A 66 16.45 10.78 -4.19
C TRP A 66 15.91 9.45 -4.72
N ILE A 67 15.45 8.59 -3.83
CA ILE A 67 14.98 7.24 -4.14
C ILE A 67 13.53 7.29 -4.57
N THR A 68 12.66 7.84 -3.71
CA THR A 68 11.22 7.95 -3.98
C THR A 68 10.89 9.38 -4.37
N ARG A 69 10.84 9.65 -5.66
CA ARG A 69 10.51 10.99 -6.17
C ARG A 69 9.14 11.46 -5.68
N GLY A 70 9.06 12.73 -5.31
CA GLY A 70 7.85 13.36 -4.78
C GLY A 70 7.71 13.24 -3.26
N ALA A 71 8.50 12.41 -2.61
CA ALA A 71 8.55 12.28 -1.16
C ALA A 71 9.62 13.17 -0.54
N THR A 72 9.43 13.47 0.74
CA THR A 72 10.42 14.13 1.61
C THR A 72 10.92 13.11 2.63
N GLU A 73 12.23 13.01 2.78
CA GLU A 73 12.85 12.20 3.82
C GLU A 73 12.74 12.90 5.17
N ALA A 74 12.60 12.12 6.23
CA ALA A 74 12.51 12.64 7.59
C ALA A 74 13.24 11.74 8.58
N ASP A 75 13.75 12.37 9.64
CA ASP A 75 14.28 11.68 10.81
C ASP A 75 13.25 11.78 11.93
N TYR A 76 13.15 10.74 12.72
CA TYR A 76 12.28 10.74 13.88
C TYR A 76 13.00 10.17 15.11
N HIS A 77 12.55 10.59 16.27
CA HIS A 77 12.99 10.06 17.55
C HIS A 77 11.78 9.84 18.45
N LEU A 78 11.66 8.63 19.01
CA LEU A 78 10.58 8.29 19.91
C LEU A 78 10.97 8.60 21.35
N HIS A 79 10.09 9.29 22.07
CA HIS A 79 10.27 9.62 23.49
C HIS A 79 9.50 8.66 24.38
N LYS A 80 8.33 8.21 23.94
CA LYS A 80 7.43 7.34 24.68
C LYS A 80 6.61 6.49 23.75
N VAL A 81 6.47 5.23 24.09
CA VAL A 81 5.47 4.32 23.53
C VAL A 81 4.73 3.67 24.68
N GLY A 82 3.46 3.96 24.83
CA GLY A 82 2.57 3.36 25.82
C GLY A 82 1.55 2.45 25.17
N ILE A 83 1.04 1.48 25.90
CA ILE A 83 -0.01 0.57 25.46
C ILE A 83 -1.14 0.55 26.46
N VAL A 84 -2.38 0.64 25.94
CA VAL A 84 -3.62 0.46 26.71
C VAL A 84 -4.37 -0.71 26.13
N PHE A 85 -4.68 -1.70 26.98
CA PHE A 85 -5.42 -2.89 26.56
C PHE A 85 -6.93 -2.69 26.73
N HIS A 86 -7.70 -3.14 25.75
CA HIS A 86 -9.15 -3.05 25.76
C HIS A 86 -9.82 -4.37 26.11
N SER A 87 -9.03 -5.44 26.30
CA SER A 87 -9.48 -6.73 26.78
C SER A 87 -8.37 -7.47 27.52
N GLN A 88 -8.75 -8.36 28.41
CA GLN A 88 -7.78 -9.23 29.10
C GLN A 88 -7.05 -10.17 28.14
N ARG A 89 -7.75 -10.63 27.10
CA ARG A 89 -7.16 -11.44 26.02
C ARG A 89 -6.02 -10.71 25.32
N ALA A 90 -6.21 -9.44 24.97
CA ALA A 90 -5.18 -8.63 24.33
C ALA A 90 -3.93 -8.48 25.21
N MET A 91 -4.13 -8.25 26.51
CA MET A 91 -3.01 -8.15 27.46
C MET A 91 -2.23 -9.46 27.57
N ARG A 92 -2.91 -10.59 27.65
CA ARG A 92 -2.26 -11.91 27.70
C ARG A 92 -1.44 -12.20 26.46
N GLU A 93 -1.98 -11.88 25.31
CA GLU A 93 -1.31 -12.12 24.01
C GLU A 93 -0.04 -11.27 23.90
N VAL A 94 -0.12 -9.97 24.18
CA VAL A 94 1.04 -9.07 24.15
C VAL A 94 2.05 -9.43 25.24
N ALA A 95 1.61 -9.79 26.44
CA ALA A 95 2.49 -10.25 27.51
C ALA A 95 3.26 -11.52 27.10
N SER A 96 2.61 -12.44 26.41
CA SER A 96 3.24 -13.63 25.86
C SER A 96 4.35 -13.26 24.86
N TRP A 97 4.11 -12.32 23.97
CA TRP A 97 5.15 -11.85 23.00
C TRP A 97 6.33 -11.21 23.70
N ILE A 98 6.07 -10.34 24.69
CA ILE A 98 7.12 -9.65 25.45
C ILE A 98 7.95 -10.63 26.27
N ASN A 99 7.32 -11.63 26.91
CA ASN A 99 8.00 -12.63 27.72
C ASN A 99 8.85 -13.61 26.89
N GLN A 100 8.54 -13.78 25.60
CA GLN A 100 9.36 -14.53 24.66
C GLN A 100 10.54 -13.72 24.11
N SER A 101 10.53 -12.41 24.31
CA SER A 101 11.60 -11.52 23.88
C SER A 101 12.87 -11.74 24.69
N SER A 102 14.02 -11.65 24.04
CA SER A 102 15.34 -11.68 24.69
C SER A 102 15.78 -10.34 25.27
N ALA A 103 14.97 -9.27 25.12
CA ALA A 103 15.31 -7.94 25.60
C ALA A 103 15.35 -7.89 27.13
N GLU A 104 16.46 -7.37 27.68
CA GLU A 104 16.61 -7.17 29.12
C GLU A 104 15.54 -6.24 29.69
N GLY A 105 15.00 -6.59 30.84
CA GLY A 105 14.01 -5.78 31.55
C GLY A 105 12.60 -5.80 30.98
N CYS A 106 12.35 -6.55 29.93
CA CYS A 106 11.01 -6.65 29.32
C CYS A 106 10.21 -7.85 29.81
N ARG A 107 10.86 -8.93 30.24
CA ARG A 107 10.19 -10.11 30.78
C ARG A 107 9.53 -9.75 32.12
N GLY A 108 8.25 -10.13 32.27
CA GLY A 108 7.48 -9.86 33.47
C GLY A 108 7.09 -8.38 33.66
N PHE A 109 7.32 -7.54 32.67
CA PHE A 109 6.97 -6.12 32.70
C PHE A 109 5.44 -5.91 32.72
N LEU A 110 4.70 -6.71 32.00
CA LEU A 110 3.24 -6.68 32.00
C LEU A 110 2.70 -7.64 33.07
N PRO A 111 1.59 -7.28 33.77
CA PRO A 111 0.98 -8.16 34.77
C PRO A 111 0.55 -9.50 34.15
N GLU A 112 0.86 -10.59 34.83
CA GLU A 112 0.36 -11.89 34.42
C GLU A 112 -1.14 -12.03 34.75
N GLY A 113 -1.93 -12.18 33.69
CA GLY A 113 -3.26 -12.80 33.60
C GLY A 113 -4.40 -12.40 34.54
N ARG A 114 -4.16 -12.04 35.79
CA ARG A 114 -5.22 -11.78 36.79
C ARG A 114 -5.33 -10.34 37.28
N SER A 115 -4.39 -9.49 36.94
CA SER A 115 -4.29 -8.12 37.45
C SER A 115 -4.46 -7.05 36.40
N TRP A 116 -5.17 -7.36 35.29
CA TRP A 116 -5.48 -6.33 34.32
C TRP A 116 -6.42 -5.29 34.92
N THR A 117 -5.94 -4.03 34.90
CA THR A 117 -6.74 -2.85 35.25
C THR A 117 -7.18 -2.18 33.97
N PRO A 118 -8.50 -2.13 33.67
CA PRO A 118 -8.98 -1.41 32.50
C PRO A 118 -8.51 0.06 32.48
N GLY A 119 -8.03 0.53 31.33
CA GLY A 119 -7.55 1.90 31.15
C GLY A 119 -6.13 2.17 31.65
N ALA A 120 -5.43 1.20 32.24
CA ALA A 120 -4.05 1.38 32.64
C ALA A 120 -3.13 1.49 31.40
N LEU A 121 -2.23 2.47 31.41
CA LEU A 121 -1.23 2.65 30.39
C LEU A 121 0.09 2.05 30.85
N TYR A 122 0.65 1.14 30.04
CA TYR A 122 1.96 0.53 30.30
C TYR A 122 2.99 1.12 29.34
N GLU A 123 4.11 1.59 29.87
CA GLU A 123 5.18 2.15 29.03
C GLU A 123 6.07 1.05 28.46
N LEU A 124 6.00 0.84 27.13
CA LEU A 124 6.85 -0.11 26.41
C LEU A 124 8.21 0.49 26.08
N LEU A 125 8.25 1.80 25.84
CA LEU A 125 9.46 2.56 25.58
C LEU A 125 9.39 3.89 26.34
N SER A 126 10.47 4.22 27.02
CA SER A 126 10.62 5.52 27.67
C SER A 126 12.05 6.00 27.54
N ALA A 127 12.23 7.21 27.03
CA ALA A 127 13.54 7.87 26.95
C ALA A 127 14.17 8.10 28.32
N LYS A 128 13.38 8.10 29.39
CA LYS A 128 13.85 8.30 30.77
C LYS A 128 14.42 7.05 31.42
N THR A 129 13.97 5.87 31.02
CA THR A 129 14.33 4.59 31.67
C THR A 129 15.22 3.70 30.83
N GLU A 130 15.57 4.12 29.61
CA GLU A 130 16.37 3.36 28.63
C GLU A 130 15.81 1.97 28.30
N ARG A 131 14.56 1.69 28.68
CA ARG A 131 13.90 0.42 28.37
C ARG A 131 13.15 0.52 27.05
N ASP A 132 13.34 -0.45 26.18
CA ASP A 132 12.63 -0.58 24.94
C ASP A 132 12.11 -2.01 24.77
N CYS A 133 10.80 -2.19 24.93
CA CYS A 133 10.10 -3.47 24.74
C CYS A 133 9.27 -3.50 23.45
N THR A 134 9.41 -2.52 22.57
CA THR A 134 8.61 -2.42 21.34
C THR A 134 8.98 -3.46 20.29
N ALA A 135 10.21 -3.95 20.29
CA ALA A 135 10.67 -4.96 19.34
C ALA A 135 9.86 -6.27 19.40
N ALA A 136 9.38 -6.64 20.59
CA ALA A 136 8.54 -7.84 20.78
C ALA A 136 7.20 -7.77 20.04
N LEU A 137 6.68 -6.57 19.77
CA LEU A 137 5.47 -6.35 18.98
C LEU A 137 5.79 -6.21 17.48
N GLY A 138 7.05 -6.27 17.08
CA GLY A 138 7.45 -5.90 15.72
C GLY A 138 7.17 -4.43 15.40
N PHE A 139 7.12 -3.59 16.45
CA PHE A 139 6.78 -2.17 16.32
C PHE A 139 7.98 -1.37 15.84
N ALA A 140 7.77 -0.59 14.81
CA ALA A 140 8.68 0.44 14.33
C ALA A 140 7.86 1.59 13.75
N MET A 141 8.40 2.80 13.80
CA MET A 141 7.80 3.99 13.19
C MET A 141 8.59 4.47 11.96
N HIS A 142 9.25 3.56 11.26
CA HIS A 142 10.00 3.89 10.04
C HIS A 142 9.12 4.46 8.93
N GLU A 143 7.81 4.26 9.00
CA GLU A 143 6.84 4.95 8.15
C GLU A 143 7.02 6.48 8.16
N LEU A 144 7.48 7.05 9.28
CA LEU A 144 7.74 8.48 9.41
C LEU A 144 8.98 8.96 8.64
N SER A 145 9.82 8.06 8.16
CA SER A 145 11.03 8.42 7.41
C SER A 145 10.75 8.86 5.97
N LEU A 146 9.56 8.59 5.45
CA LEU A 146 9.14 8.93 4.08
C LEU A 146 7.76 9.60 4.13
N VAL A 147 7.69 10.87 3.72
CA VAL A 147 6.51 11.71 3.88
C VAL A 147 6.14 12.36 2.57
N ARG A 148 4.85 12.33 2.21
CA ARG A 148 4.30 13.07 1.08
C ARG A 148 2.93 13.61 1.44
N VAL A 149 2.64 14.86 1.09
CA VAL A 149 1.33 15.49 1.23
C VAL A 149 0.79 15.81 -0.15
N GLU A 150 -0.42 15.34 -0.42
CA GLU A 150 -1.16 15.66 -1.64
C GLU A 150 -2.43 16.44 -1.32
N ARG A 151 -2.79 17.33 -2.23
CA ARG A 151 -4.01 18.14 -2.17
C ARG A 151 -4.85 17.85 -3.39
N HIS A 152 -6.13 17.51 -3.15
CA HIS A 152 -7.09 17.25 -4.20
C HIS A 152 -8.33 18.11 -4.02
N GLN A 153 -8.90 18.56 -5.13
CA GLN A 153 -10.24 19.13 -5.11
C GLN A 153 -11.23 18.03 -5.45
N GLN A 154 -12.15 17.78 -4.53
CA GLN A 154 -13.25 16.83 -4.74
C GLN A 154 -14.55 17.59 -4.96
N PRO A 155 -15.37 17.21 -5.96
CA PRO A 155 -16.69 17.81 -6.13
C PRO A 155 -17.58 17.49 -4.94
N LEU A 156 -18.37 18.50 -4.51
CA LEU A 156 -19.37 18.32 -3.47
C LEU A 156 -20.49 17.41 -3.96
N LEU A 157 -20.82 16.37 -3.17
CA LEU A 157 -21.80 15.34 -3.54
C LEU A 157 -23.25 15.68 -3.16
N ARG A 158 -23.56 16.92 -2.81
CA ARG A 158 -24.93 17.31 -2.47
C ARG A 158 -25.71 17.72 -3.72
N PRO A 159 -26.92 17.17 -3.95
CA PRO A 159 -27.79 17.63 -5.03
C PRO A 159 -28.03 19.12 -4.91
N GLY A 160 -27.77 19.89 -5.96
CA GLY A 160 -28.01 21.34 -6.03
C GLY A 160 -26.89 22.24 -5.50
N GLN A 161 -25.77 21.70 -5.04
CA GLN A 161 -24.58 22.50 -4.70
C GLN A 161 -23.49 22.27 -5.74
N SER A 162 -23.14 23.33 -6.45
CA SER A 162 -21.92 23.38 -7.29
C SER A 162 -20.78 23.88 -6.41
N GLY A 163 -19.73 23.09 -6.28
CA GLY A 163 -18.54 23.48 -5.53
C GLY A 163 -17.57 22.32 -5.41
N SER A 164 -16.31 22.63 -5.12
CA SER A 164 -15.28 21.66 -4.83
C SER A 164 -14.74 21.87 -3.42
N GLN A 165 -14.39 20.78 -2.77
CA GLN A 165 -13.78 20.77 -1.46
C GLN A 165 -12.32 20.37 -1.55
N LEU A 166 -11.46 21.06 -0.81
CA LEU A 166 -10.06 20.70 -0.68
C LEU A 166 -9.91 19.52 0.29
N VAL A 167 -9.30 18.45 -0.19
CA VAL A 167 -8.91 17.30 0.63
C VAL A 167 -7.39 17.21 0.64
N GLU A 168 -6.83 17.17 1.85
CA GLU A 168 -5.40 16.95 2.04
C GLU A 168 -5.15 15.53 2.53
N GLU A 169 -4.25 14.84 1.86
CA GLU A 169 -3.86 13.46 2.17
C GLU A 169 -2.39 13.39 2.56
N LEU A 170 -2.12 12.62 3.62
CA LEU A 170 -0.77 12.34 4.09
C LEU A 170 -0.40 10.89 3.75
N TYR A 171 0.63 10.76 2.92
CA TYR A 171 1.26 9.48 2.62
C TYR A 171 2.49 9.31 3.50
N LEU A 172 2.54 8.22 4.23
CA LEU A 172 3.70 7.79 5.01
C LEU A 172 4.27 6.50 4.40
N GLY A 173 5.50 6.20 4.73
CA GLY A 173 6.22 5.04 4.24
C GLY A 173 5.49 3.72 4.49
N ASP A 174 5.67 2.78 3.58
CA ASP A 174 5.07 1.46 3.65
C ASP A 174 5.68 0.60 4.79
N ILE A 175 5.01 -0.50 5.08
CA ILE A 175 5.39 -1.46 6.12
C ILE A 175 5.89 -2.73 5.44
N HIS A 176 7.03 -3.25 5.87
CA HIS A 176 7.56 -4.50 5.34
C HIS A 176 6.59 -5.66 5.58
N THR A 177 6.41 -6.51 4.58
CA THR A 177 5.49 -7.66 4.66
C THR A 177 5.97 -8.73 5.62
N ASP A 178 7.27 -8.85 5.85
CA ASP A 178 7.84 -9.67 6.93
C ASP A 178 7.97 -8.84 8.20
N ARG A 179 7.30 -9.30 9.26
CA ARG A 179 7.27 -8.63 10.56
C ARG A 179 8.65 -8.45 11.18
N LEU A 180 9.54 -9.42 11.02
CA LEU A 180 10.89 -9.38 11.59
C LEU A 180 11.77 -8.33 10.88
N GLU A 181 11.53 -8.10 9.59
CA GLU A 181 12.29 -7.15 8.80
C GLU A 181 11.85 -5.69 9.01
N ARG A 182 10.70 -5.43 9.67
CA ARG A 182 10.17 -4.07 9.90
C ARG A 182 11.14 -3.17 10.67
N LEU A 183 11.90 -3.73 11.60
CA LEU A 183 12.82 -2.98 12.45
C LEU A 183 13.98 -2.36 11.66
N HIS A 184 14.33 -2.94 10.51
CA HIS A 184 15.46 -2.55 9.69
C HIS A 184 15.05 -2.03 8.30
N TYR A 185 13.75 -1.95 8.04
CA TYR A 185 13.23 -1.59 6.73
C TYR A 185 13.21 -0.09 6.51
N ARG A 186 13.77 0.35 5.38
CA ARG A 186 13.63 1.72 4.89
C ARG A 186 12.55 1.77 3.81
N PRO A 187 11.42 2.47 4.04
CA PRO A 187 10.33 2.55 3.09
C PRO A 187 10.73 3.14 1.75
N THR A 188 10.19 2.58 0.68
CA THR A 188 10.33 3.08 -0.69
C THR A 188 8.97 3.28 -1.37
N GLY A 189 7.89 2.86 -0.75
CA GLY A 189 6.50 3.06 -1.15
C GLY A 189 5.69 3.64 0.00
N TYR A 190 4.37 3.67 -0.15
CA TYR A 190 3.48 4.28 0.83
C TYR A 190 2.42 3.31 1.33
N GLN A 191 2.00 3.52 2.57
CA GLN A 191 0.75 2.98 3.09
C GLN A 191 -0.45 3.73 2.51
N ARG A 192 -1.66 3.23 2.80
CA ARG A 192 -2.90 3.95 2.55
C ARG A 192 -2.82 5.36 3.16
N PRO A 193 -3.18 6.42 2.41
CA PRO A 193 -3.06 7.78 2.93
C PRO A 193 -4.04 8.05 4.06
N MET A 194 -3.61 8.88 4.98
CA MET A 194 -4.46 9.51 5.99
C MET A 194 -5.00 10.84 5.48
N GLN A 195 -6.11 11.29 6.01
CA GLN A 195 -6.74 12.55 5.63
C GLN A 195 -6.59 13.59 6.74
N SER A 196 -6.39 14.85 6.36
CA SER A 196 -6.37 15.96 7.31
C SER A 196 -7.72 16.13 7.98
N ALA A 197 -7.72 16.17 9.31
CA ALA A 197 -8.92 16.38 10.09
C ALA A 197 -9.47 17.81 10.01
N LEU A 198 -8.67 18.78 9.56
CA LEU A 198 -9.13 20.17 9.36
C LEU A 198 -10.12 20.30 8.20
N HIS A 199 -10.08 19.40 7.26
CA HIS A 199 -10.88 19.43 6.03
C HIS A 199 -11.88 18.28 5.93
N HIS A 200 -12.27 17.67 7.07
CA HIS A 200 -13.21 16.54 7.09
C HIS A 200 -14.66 17.00 6.97
N VAL A 201 -14.98 17.71 5.93
CA VAL A 201 -16.35 18.01 5.59
C VAL A 201 -16.78 17.10 4.45
N HIS A 202 -17.30 15.91 4.81
CA HIS A 202 -17.92 14.94 3.92
C HIS A 202 -17.15 14.53 2.64
N PRO A 203 -17.13 13.26 2.34
CA PRO A 203 -17.77 12.16 3.04
C PRO A 203 -16.75 11.21 3.66
N CYS A 204 -16.33 11.45 4.87
CA CYS A 204 -15.51 10.50 5.62
C CYS A 204 -16.10 10.24 7.01
N PRO A 205 -17.11 9.35 7.14
CA PRO A 205 -17.70 9.03 8.44
C PRO A 205 -16.69 8.48 9.43
N ALA A 206 -15.76 7.64 8.97
CA ALA A 206 -14.69 7.08 9.78
C ALA A 206 -13.75 8.17 10.34
N CYS A 207 -13.43 9.20 9.54
CA CYS A 207 -12.55 10.29 9.97
C CYS A 207 -13.07 11.00 11.23
N GLY A 208 -14.36 11.27 11.29
CA GLY A 208 -14.98 11.93 12.46
C GLY A 208 -14.96 11.06 13.71
N ILE A 209 -15.16 9.76 13.55
CA ILE A 209 -15.11 8.81 14.67
C ILE A 209 -13.68 8.68 15.19
N ILE A 210 -12.70 8.54 14.30
CA ILE A 210 -11.28 8.40 14.66
C ILE A 210 -10.74 9.70 15.27
N TYR A 211 -11.17 10.85 14.74
CA TYR A 211 -10.75 12.17 15.25
C TYR A 211 -11.09 12.37 16.74
N ARG A 212 -12.24 11.85 17.19
CA ARG A 212 -12.73 12.01 18.58
C ARG A 212 -12.17 10.95 19.53
N ALA A 213 -11.45 9.98 19.03
CA ALA A 213 -10.92 8.87 19.84
C ALA A 213 -9.67 9.27 20.62
N ASP A 214 -9.44 8.59 21.70
CA ASP A 214 -8.23 8.67 22.53
C ASP A 214 -7.82 7.27 23.00
N GLU A 215 -6.76 7.17 23.80
CA GLU A 215 -6.22 5.90 24.30
C GLU A 215 -7.18 5.09 25.16
N HIS A 216 -8.16 5.75 25.79
CA HIS A 216 -9.17 5.09 26.64
C HIS A 216 -10.48 4.83 25.89
N HIS A 217 -10.72 5.57 24.81
CA HIS A 217 -11.92 5.50 23.99
C HIS A 217 -11.52 5.23 22.55
N PRO A 218 -11.15 3.99 22.21
CA PRO A 218 -10.75 3.66 20.83
C PRO A 218 -11.93 3.85 19.88
N PRO A 219 -11.68 4.22 18.62
CA PRO A 219 -12.74 4.40 17.66
C PRO A 219 -13.37 3.03 17.33
N ILE A 220 -14.69 2.99 17.31
CA ILE A 220 -15.47 1.81 16.92
C ILE A 220 -16.17 2.17 15.62
N LEU A 221 -15.70 1.57 14.53
CA LEU A 221 -16.28 1.79 13.22
C LEU A 221 -17.52 0.92 13.03
N PRO A 222 -18.51 1.36 12.23
CA PRO A 222 -19.66 0.54 11.92
C PRO A 222 -19.25 -0.76 11.24
N ALA A 223 -19.80 -1.89 11.69
CA ALA A 223 -19.59 -3.17 11.04
C ALA A 223 -20.10 -3.10 9.59
N ARG A 224 -19.26 -3.47 8.63
CA ARG A 224 -19.64 -3.54 7.23
C ARG A 224 -20.11 -4.94 6.89
N ALA A 225 -21.20 -5.03 6.12
CA ALA A 225 -21.62 -6.28 5.53
C ALA A 225 -20.51 -6.79 4.60
N GLN A 226 -20.16 -8.06 4.72
CA GLN A 226 -19.27 -8.71 3.78
C GLN A 226 -20.04 -8.90 2.47
N LEU A 227 -19.61 -8.18 1.43
CA LEU A 227 -20.16 -8.35 0.10
C LEU A 227 -19.60 -9.65 -0.51
N PRO A 228 -20.44 -10.47 -1.16
CA PRO A 228 -19.92 -11.58 -1.93
C PRO A 228 -19.04 -11.03 -3.03
N MET A 229 -17.86 -11.62 -3.21
CA MET A 229 -16.94 -11.17 -4.23
C MET A 229 -17.48 -11.50 -5.62
N GLN A 230 -17.74 -10.46 -6.40
CA GLN A 230 -18.09 -10.57 -7.82
C GLN A 230 -16.92 -10.02 -8.64
N LEU A 231 -16.10 -10.93 -9.14
CA LEU A 231 -14.94 -10.61 -9.95
C LEU A 231 -15.32 -10.67 -11.42
N SER A 232 -16.05 -9.67 -11.89
CA SER A 232 -16.41 -9.50 -13.31
C SER A 232 -16.33 -8.03 -13.68
N GLY A 233 -16.15 -7.76 -14.99
CA GLY A 233 -16.05 -6.39 -15.50
C GLY A 233 -14.65 -5.81 -15.45
N SER A 234 -14.58 -4.50 -15.59
CA SER A 234 -13.34 -3.74 -15.75
C SER A 234 -13.01 -2.93 -14.51
N TRP A 235 -11.74 -2.90 -14.14
CA TRP A 235 -11.25 -2.25 -12.94
C TRP A 235 -9.99 -1.45 -13.25
N VAL A 236 -9.88 -0.24 -12.69
CA VAL A 236 -8.78 0.68 -12.98
C VAL A 236 -8.23 1.30 -11.70
N SER A 237 -6.93 1.62 -11.71
CA SER A 237 -6.29 2.36 -10.61
C SER A 237 -6.95 3.71 -10.39
N THR A 238 -7.13 4.09 -9.13
CA THR A 238 -7.72 5.38 -8.74
C THR A 238 -6.72 6.54 -8.84
N ARG A 239 -5.44 6.24 -8.86
CA ARG A 239 -4.33 7.22 -8.90
C ARG A 239 -3.03 6.55 -9.35
N CYS A 240 -1.99 7.35 -9.56
CA CYS A 240 -0.65 6.84 -9.76
C CYS A 240 -0.19 6.07 -8.52
N GLU A 241 0.16 4.80 -8.69
CA GLU A 241 0.58 3.93 -7.60
C GLU A 241 2.09 3.96 -7.46
N VAL A 242 2.56 3.92 -6.22
CA VAL A 242 3.98 3.81 -5.89
C VAL A 242 4.19 2.52 -5.12
N ARG A 243 4.88 1.56 -5.74
CA ARG A 243 5.21 0.28 -5.13
C ARG A 243 6.62 0.26 -4.55
N PRO A 244 6.92 -0.65 -3.63
CA PRO A 244 8.27 -0.89 -3.17
C PRO A 244 9.26 -1.04 -4.33
N ALA A 245 10.52 -0.68 -4.11
CA ALA A 245 11.55 -0.52 -5.14
C ALA A 245 11.30 0.63 -6.13
N VAL A 246 10.44 1.57 -5.76
CA VAL A 246 10.11 2.80 -6.51
C VAL A 246 9.58 2.53 -7.91
N LEU A 247 8.53 1.73 -7.98
CA LEU A 247 7.79 1.51 -9.23
C LEU A 247 6.58 2.43 -9.26
N PHE A 248 6.49 3.26 -10.30
CA PHE A 248 5.31 4.08 -10.57
C PHE A 248 4.47 3.41 -11.64
N LEU A 249 3.22 3.11 -11.33
CA LEU A 249 2.35 2.43 -12.28
C LEU A 249 0.88 2.73 -12.07
N THR A 250 0.10 2.44 -13.12
CA THR A 250 -1.34 2.30 -13.08
C THR A 250 -1.72 0.94 -13.64
N ARG A 251 -2.83 0.39 -13.17
CA ARG A 251 -3.31 -0.95 -13.57
C ARG A 251 -4.72 -0.87 -14.14
N TYR A 252 -4.99 -1.73 -15.09
CA TYR A 252 -6.29 -1.94 -15.65
C TYR A 252 -6.55 -3.43 -15.83
N PHE A 253 -7.63 -3.94 -15.25
CA PHE A 253 -8.00 -5.35 -15.32
C PHE A 253 -9.37 -5.52 -15.93
N ILE A 254 -9.51 -6.62 -16.69
CA ILE A 254 -10.79 -7.15 -17.16
C ILE A 254 -10.91 -8.58 -16.64
N PHE A 255 -11.97 -8.87 -15.89
CA PHE A 255 -12.25 -10.20 -15.41
C PHE A 255 -13.51 -10.73 -16.10
N HIS A 256 -13.40 -11.92 -16.68
CA HIS A 256 -14.50 -12.63 -17.36
C HIS A 256 -15.03 -13.71 -16.41
N GLY A 257 -16.11 -13.40 -15.69
CA GLY A 257 -16.66 -14.26 -14.66
C GLY A 257 -17.26 -15.56 -15.16
N ASN A 258 -17.68 -15.62 -16.44
CA ASN A 258 -18.31 -16.79 -17.05
C ASN A 258 -17.32 -17.94 -17.33
N ASN A 259 -16.07 -17.65 -17.62
CA ASN A 259 -15.04 -18.63 -17.96
C ASN A 259 -13.79 -18.56 -17.09
N HIS A 260 -13.79 -17.71 -16.06
CA HIS A 260 -12.67 -17.51 -15.15
C HIS A 260 -11.36 -17.17 -15.87
N THR A 261 -11.43 -16.29 -16.87
CA THR A 261 -10.26 -15.70 -17.53
C THR A 261 -10.10 -14.25 -17.15
N TRP A 262 -8.88 -13.77 -17.27
CA TRP A 262 -8.56 -12.39 -16.95
C TRP A 262 -7.58 -11.81 -17.94
N GLU A 263 -7.59 -10.48 -18.06
CA GLU A 263 -6.65 -9.67 -18.81
C GLU A 263 -6.20 -8.52 -17.92
N GLY A 264 -4.93 -8.19 -17.98
CA GLY A 264 -4.35 -7.10 -17.20
C GLY A 264 -3.41 -6.24 -18.01
N TYR A 265 -3.51 -4.93 -17.80
CA TYR A 265 -2.60 -3.92 -18.35
C TYR A 265 -1.88 -3.25 -17.21
N TYR A 266 -0.55 -3.22 -17.29
CA TYR A 266 0.33 -2.59 -16.32
C TYR A 266 1.10 -1.49 -17.02
N TYR A 267 0.72 -0.24 -16.74
CA TYR A 267 1.36 0.93 -17.32
C TYR A 267 2.42 1.45 -16.37
N HIS A 268 3.69 1.37 -16.76
CA HIS A 268 4.82 1.82 -15.95
C HIS A 268 5.30 3.19 -16.38
N TYR A 269 5.74 3.98 -15.40
CA TYR A 269 6.14 5.36 -15.56
C TYR A 269 7.46 5.63 -14.83
N SER A 270 8.18 6.67 -15.29
CA SER A 270 9.42 7.11 -14.65
C SER A 270 9.20 8.20 -13.59
N ASP A 271 7.98 8.75 -13.49
CA ASP A 271 7.65 9.89 -12.65
C ASP A 271 6.50 9.57 -11.66
N PRO A 272 6.44 10.27 -10.51
CA PRO A 272 5.42 10.03 -9.49
C PRO A 272 4.01 10.49 -9.86
N LEU A 273 3.84 11.22 -10.96
CA LEU A 273 2.54 11.67 -11.44
C LEU A 273 1.98 10.80 -12.58
N CYS A 274 2.70 9.73 -12.95
CA CYS A 274 2.33 8.84 -14.05
C CYS A 274 2.10 9.58 -15.37
N GLN A 275 2.98 10.51 -15.71
CA GLN A 275 2.93 11.31 -16.94
C GLN A 275 3.95 10.88 -18.00
N GLN A 276 5.04 10.22 -17.58
CA GLN A 276 6.14 9.81 -18.45
C GLN A 276 6.17 8.29 -18.57
N PRO A 277 5.48 7.71 -19.56
CA PRO A 277 5.42 6.26 -19.71
C PRO A 277 6.77 5.68 -20.14
N THR A 278 7.12 4.55 -19.57
CA THR A 278 8.32 3.79 -19.88
C THR A 278 8.02 2.52 -20.67
N PHE A 279 7.10 1.72 -20.21
CA PHE A 279 6.62 0.53 -20.90
C PHE A 279 5.26 0.09 -20.37
N THR A 280 4.58 -0.72 -21.17
CA THR A 280 3.32 -1.36 -20.83
C THR A 280 3.48 -2.86 -20.91
N ILE A 281 2.94 -3.57 -19.92
CA ILE A 281 2.81 -5.02 -19.95
C ILE A 281 1.33 -5.36 -20.08
N TYR A 282 1.00 -6.20 -21.05
CA TYR A 282 -0.27 -6.90 -21.15
C TYR A 282 -0.07 -8.33 -20.69
N ALA A 283 -0.94 -8.82 -19.85
CA ALA A 283 -0.94 -10.22 -19.41
C ALA A 283 -2.35 -10.79 -19.43
N SER A 284 -2.45 -12.10 -19.66
CA SER A 284 -3.72 -12.80 -19.62
C SER A 284 -3.56 -14.23 -19.13
N GLY A 285 -4.65 -14.81 -18.69
CA GLY A 285 -4.67 -16.18 -18.19
C GLY A 285 -5.99 -16.55 -17.55
N HIS A 286 -5.91 -17.45 -16.59
CA HIS A 286 -7.05 -18.02 -15.89
C HIS A 286 -6.95 -17.74 -14.38
N TYR A 287 -8.08 -17.78 -13.69
CA TYR A 287 -8.11 -17.75 -12.23
C TYR A 287 -9.01 -18.83 -11.66
N SER A 288 -8.70 -19.27 -10.46
CA SER A 288 -9.45 -20.30 -9.75
C SER A 288 -10.76 -19.77 -9.17
N GLN A 289 -11.64 -20.67 -8.77
CA GLN A 289 -12.76 -20.30 -7.93
C GLN A 289 -12.27 -19.74 -6.60
N GLY A 290 -12.92 -18.66 -6.12
CA GLY A 290 -12.59 -18.03 -4.86
C GLY A 290 -13.05 -18.85 -3.66
N MET A 291 -12.21 -18.87 -2.61
CA MET A 291 -12.49 -19.50 -1.33
C MET A 291 -12.33 -18.45 -0.21
N PRO A 292 -13.23 -18.40 0.78
CA PRO A 292 -13.03 -17.51 1.92
C PRO A 292 -11.69 -17.76 2.61
N SER A 293 -10.95 -16.70 2.90
CA SER A 293 -9.68 -16.82 3.62
C SER A 293 -9.93 -17.13 5.09
N SER A 294 -9.26 -18.16 5.62
CA SER A 294 -9.26 -18.47 7.05
C SER A 294 -8.28 -17.57 7.83
N LYS A 295 -7.23 -17.10 7.17
CA LYS A 295 -6.18 -16.28 7.78
C LYS A 295 -6.52 -14.79 7.79
N VAL A 296 -7.12 -14.29 6.71
CA VAL A 296 -7.52 -12.88 6.58
C VAL A 296 -9.04 -12.81 6.44
N ARG A 297 -9.73 -12.57 7.53
CA ARG A 297 -11.20 -12.48 7.53
C ARG A 297 -11.68 -11.40 6.57
N GLY A 298 -12.72 -11.70 5.82
CA GLY A 298 -13.26 -10.81 4.79
C GLY A 298 -12.54 -10.90 3.44
N GLY A 299 -11.41 -11.58 3.36
CA GLY A 299 -10.68 -11.83 2.13
C GLY A 299 -11.11 -13.11 1.42
N THR A 300 -10.95 -13.13 0.11
CA THR A 300 -11.16 -14.31 -0.75
C THR A 300 -9.84 -14.74 -1.35
N GLU A 301 -9.51 -16.02 -1.20
CA GLU A 301 -8.31 -16.62 -1.75
C GLU A 301 -8.55 -17.10 -3.17
N LEU A 302 -7.66 -16.74 -4.08
CA LEU A 302 -7.67 -17.07 -5.49
C LEU A 302 -6.28 -17.46 -5.96
N ALA A 303 -6.19 -18.27 -7.00
CA ALA A 303 -4.96 -18.52 -7.72
C ALA A 303 -5.09 -17.97 -9.14
N PHE A 304 -4.14 -17.14 -9.55
CA PHE A 304 -4.09 -16.55 -10.88
C PHE A 304 -2.95 -17.17 -11.67
N LYS A 305 -3.28 -17.73 -12.83
CA LYS A 305 -2.29 -18.27 -13.77
C LYS A 305 -2.09 -17.27 -14.90
N VAL A 306 -0.84 -16.87 -15.12
CA VAL A 306 -0.43 -16.04 -16.24
C VAL A 306 0.12 -16.95 -17.32
N THR A 307 -0.54 -16.97 -18.48
CA THR A 307 -0.17 -17.86 -19.59
C THR A 307 0.37 -17.11 -20.79
N ARG A 308 0.04 -15.84 -20.93
CA ARG A 308 0.43 -15.01 -22.07
C ARG A 308 0.79 -13.61 -21.60
N ALA A 309 1.82 -13.03 -22.20
CA ALA A 309 2.22 -11.66 -21.94
C ALA A 309 2.75 -10.98 -23.20
N ARG A 310 2.56 -9.66 -23.25
CA ARG A 310 3.06 -8.78 -24.32
C ARG A 310 3.67 -7.55 -23.67
N VAL A 311 4.70 -7.01 -24.28
CA VAL A 311 5.40 -5.80 -23.81
C VAL A 311 5.42 -4.76 -24.91
N THR A 312 5.14 -3.52 -24.54
CA THR A 312 5.25 -2.35 -25.39
C THR A 312 6.19 -1.36 -24.74
N PRO A 313 7.42 -1.14 -25.24
CA PRO A 313 8.28 -0.08 -24.74
C PRO A 313 7.73 1.27 -25.19
N MET A 314 7.81 2.28 -24.33
CA MET A 314 7.26 3.60 -24.60
C MET A 314 8.34 4.69 -24.67
N ASP A 315 9.55 4.41 -24.17
CA ASP A 315 10.66 5.34 -24.18
C ASP A 315 11.95 4.72 -24.76
N ALA A 316 12.92 5.58 -25.09
CA ALA A 316 14.17 5.16 -25.70
C ALA A 316 15.04 4.32 -24.74
N VAL A 317 14.98 4.57 -23.44
CA VAL A 317 15.74 3.83 -22.42
C VAL A 317 15.31 2.39 -22.38
N THR A 318 13.99 2.16 -22.34
CA THR A 318 13.41 0.79 -22.35
C THR A 318 13.74 0.07 -23.66
N VAL A 319 13.60 0.75 -24.80
CA VAL A 319 13.96 0.18 -26.12
C VAL A 319 15.42 -0.28 -26.14
N THR A 320 16.33 0.57 -25.68
CA THR A 320 17.76 0.24 -25.60
C THR A 320 18.03 -0.96 -24.70
N MET A 321 17.40 -1.00 -23.53
CA MET A 321 17.53 -2.09 -22.57
C MET A 321 17.03 -3.41 -23.17
N LEU A 322 15.86 -3.41 -23.81
CA LEU A 322 15.29 -4.63 -24.41
C LEU A 322 16.11 -5.12 -25.62
N ASN A 323 16.59 -4.21 -26.46
CA ASN A 323 17.46 -4.56 -27.59
C ASN A 323 18.85 -5.06 -27.16
N SER A 324 19.29 -4.72 -25.96
CA SER A 324 20.56 -5.19 -25.39
C SER A 324 20.40 -6.49 -24.60
N SER A 325 19.19 -7.05 -24.51
CA SER A 325 18.94 -8.32 -23.81
C SER A 325 19.54 -9.51 -24.58
N GLU A 326 19.83 -10.59 -23.87
CA GLU A 326 20.33 -11.81 -24.47
C GLU A 326 19.31 -12.37 -25.48
N PRO A 327 19.75 -12.88 -26.64
CA PRO A 327 18.87 -13.51 -27.62
C PRO A 327 18.04 -14.62 -26.98
N GLY A 328 16.72 -14.62 -27.25
CA GLY A 328 15.77 -15.61 -26.71
C GLY A 328 15.32 -15.36 -25.28
N SER A 329 15.79 -14.29 -24.61
CA SER A 329 15.40 -13.96 -23.22
C SER A 329 14.22 -13.00 -23.12
N CYS A 330 13.91 -12.24 -24.17
CA CYS A 330 12.82 -11.28 -24.19
C CYS A 330 12.40 -10.95 -25.63
N GLY A 331 11.42 -11.64 -26.16
CA GLY A 331 10.94 -11.43 -27.50
C GLY A 331 12.03 -11.55 -28.57
N LEU A 332 11.91 -10.80 -29.65
CA LEU A 332 12.90 -10.74 -30.70
C LEU A 332 13.93 -9.64 -30.35
N ALA A 333 15.10 -10.01 -29.89
CA ALA A 333 16.18 -9.09 -29.61
C ALA A 333 16.55 -8.28 -30.85
N SER A 334 16.92 -7.01 -30.67
CA SER A 334 17.25 -6.05 -31.74
C SER A 334 16.07 -5.58 -32.60
N SER A 335 14.84 -6.02 -32.32
CA SER A 335 13.61 -5.63 -33.05
C SER A 335 12.69 -4.72 -32.27
N TRP A 336 13.07 -4.32 -31.08
CA TRP A 336 12.24 -3.46 -30.22
C TRP A 336 12.22 -2.02 -30.73
N SER A 337 11.01 -1.44 -30.80
CA SER A 337 10.78 -0.05 -31.17
C SER A 337 9.75 0.58 -30.25
N ALA A 338 9.89 1.86 -29.95
CA ALA A 338 8.93 2.57 -29.10
C ALA A 338 7.52 2.53 -29.68
N GLY A 339 6.54 2.19 -28.84
CA GLY A 339 5.14 2.09 -29.24
C GLY A 339 4.76 0.81 -29.99
N VAL A 340 5.69 -0.11 -30.23
CA VAL A 340 5.44 -1.38 -30.92
C VAL A 340 5.42 -2.54 -29.93
N GLU A 341 4.29 -3.21 -29.84
CA GLU A 341 4.07 -4.36 -28.97
C GLU A 341 4.75 -5.62 -29.51
N GLN A 342 5.37 -6.40 -28.63
CA GLN A 342 5.82 -7.76 -28.94
C GLN A 342 5.26 -8.76 -27.94
N ASP A 343 4.89 -9.94 -28.44
CA ASP A 343 4.53 -11.08 -27.60
C ASP A 343 5.80 -11.72 -27.04
N ILE A 344 5.89 -11.85 -25.72
CA ILE A 344 7.01 -12.45 -25.02
C ILE A 344 6.73 -13.85 -24.50
N THR A 345 5.59 -14.43 -24.86
CA THR A 345 5.21 -15.79 -24.43
C THR A 345 6.17 -16.84 -24.98
N ALA A 346 6.58 -16.71 -26.24
CA ALA A 346 7.47 -17.65 -26.89
C ALA A 346 8.88 -17.70 -26.28
N THR A 347 9.32 -16.62 -25.64
CA THR A 347 10.58 -16.56 -24.89
C THR A 347 10.42 -16.87 -23.39
N ASN A 348 9.28 -17.45 -22.98
CA ASN A 348 8.92 -17.71 -21.60
C ASN A 348 9.01 -16.47 -20.69
N GLY A 349 8.67 -15.33 -21.25
CA GLY A 349 8.68 -14.04 -20.59
C GLY A 349 9.78 -13.11 -21.08
N CYS A 350 10.22 -12.24 -20.18
CA CYS A 350 11.24 -11.24 -20.45
C CYS A 350 12.14 -11.08 -19.21
N LEU A 351 13.34 -11.65 -19.26
CA LEU A 351 14.27 -11.60 -18.12
C LEU A 351 14.70 -10.17 -17.78
N ALA A 352 14.85 -9.30 -18.78
CA ALA A 352 15.20 -7.89 -18.58
C ALA A 352 14.16 -7.13 -17.74
N LEU A 353 12.89 -7.55 -17.78
CA LEU A 353 11.80 -7.00 -16.99
C LEU A 353 11.40 -7.90 -15.80
N GLY A 354 12.12 -8.99 -15.57
CA GLY A 354 11.82 -9.93 -14.50
C GLY A 354 10.53 -10.73 -14.69
N ILE A 355 10.09 -10.90 -15.92
CA ILE A 355 8.87 -11.65 -16.26
C ILE A 355 9.25 -13.08 -16.62
N ARG A 356 8.66 -14.06 -15.95
CA ARG A 356 8.81 -15.49 -16.26
C ARG A 356 7.43 -16.11 -16.49
N LEU A 357 7.29 -16.88 -17.55
CA LEU A 357 6.06 -17.57 -17.92
C LEU A 357 6.31 -19.07 -18.14
N PRO A 358 5.35 -19.93 -17.81
CA PRO A 358 4.08 -19.65 -17.10
C PRO A 358 4.34 -19.28 -15.64
N HIS A 359 3.42 -18.52 -15.04
CA HIS A 359 3.52 -18.07 -13.66
C HIS A 359 2.18 -18.20 -12.95
N THR A 360 2.19 -18.66 -11.71
CA THR A 360 1.00 -18.73 -10.87
C THR A 360 1.22 -17.86 -9.63
N GLU A 361 0.24 -17.03 -9.32
CA GLU A 361 0.21 -16.23 -8.10
C GLU A 361 -0.98 -16.65 -7.23
N TYR A 362 -0.67 -16.83 -5.95
CA TYR A 362 -1.66 -17.12 -4.91
C TYR A 362 -2.05 -15.81 -4.25
N GLU A 363 -3.26 -15.35 -4.54
CA GLU A 363 -3.71 -14.01 -4.24
C GLU A 363 -4.80 -13.95 -3.19
N LEU A 364 -5.00 -12.76 -2.67
CA LEU A 364 -6.02 -12.40 -1.72
C LEU A 364 -6.78 -11.18 -2.25
N PHE A 365 -8.09 -11.33 -2.41
CA PHE A 365 -8.94 -10.26 -2.93
C PHE A 365 -10.04 -9.93 -1.95
N LYS A 366 -10.50 -8.70 -1.94
CA LYS A 366 -11.79 -8.30 -1.35
C LYS A 366 -12.42 -7.18 -2.15
N THR A 367 -13.74 -7.09 -2.08
CA THR A 367 -14.51 -5.99 -2.65
C THR A 367 -15.19 -5.17 -1.56
N GLU A 368 -15.22 -3.87 -1.72
CA GLU A 368 -15.91 -2.92 -0.84
C GLU A 368 -16.67 -1.91 -1.70
N GLN A 369 -17.63 -1.23 -1.10
CA GLN A 369 -18.22 -0.03 -1.69
C GLN A 369 -17.69 1.19 -0.95
N ASP A 370 -17.36 2.24 -1.71
CA ASP A 370 -16.96 3.51 -1.14
C ASP A 370 -18.19 4.37 -0.77
N THR A 371 -17.97 5.57 -0.27
CA THR A 371 -19.03 6.51 0.12
C THR A 371 -19.86 7.04 -1.05
N ARG A 372 -19.44 6.77 -2.29
CA ARG A 372 -20.12 7.13 -3.54
C ARG A 372 -20.80 5.93 -4.21
N ASP A 373 -20.94 4.82 -3.49
CA ASP A 373 -21.46 3.54 -3.99
C ASP A 373 -20.65 2.95 -5.17
N ARG A 374 -19.39 3.38 -5.33
CA ARG A 374 -18.49 2.77 -6.30
C ARG A 374 -17.90 1.49 -5.73
N SER A 375 -17.85 0.45 -6.54
CA SER A 375 -17.20 -0.80 -6.16
C SER A 375 -15.68 -0.66 -6.20
N LEU A 376 -15.03 -1.03 -5.12
CA LEU A 376 -13.58 -1.07 -4.97
C LEU A 376 -13.10 -2.50 -4.91
N LEU A 377 -12.00 -2.79 -5.60
CA LEU A 377 -11.32 -4.09 -5.55
C LEU A 377 -9.95 -3.93 -4.90
N TYR A 378 -9.75 -4.62 -3.80
CA TYR A 378 -8.46 -4.73 -3.14
C TYR A 378 -7.79 -6.03 -3.52
N ILE A 379 -6.56 -5.92 -3.99
CA ILE A 379 -5.69 -7.05 -4.37
C ILE A 379 -4.56 -7.16 -3.35
N GLY A 380 -4.13 -8.38 -3.05
CA GLY A 380 -3.08 -8.65 -2.07
C GLY A 380 -1.81 -7.85 -2.29
N GLU A 381 -1.21 -7.39 -1.20
CA GLU A 381 0.05 -6.67 -1.22
C GLU A 381 1.20 -7.60 -1.60
N ARG A 382 2.03 -7.16 -2.52
CA ARG A 382 3.19 -7.95 -2.93
C ARG A 382 4.28 -7.96 -1.85
N PRO A 383 5.02 -9.07 -1.73
CA PRO A 383 6.13 -9.14 -0.79
C PRO A 383 7.14 -8.01 -1.00
N THR A 384 7.54 -7.36 0.09
CA THR A 384 8.46 -6.20 0.06
C THR A 384 9.87 -6.58 -0.37
N ASP A 385 10.24 -7.85 -0.22
CA ASP A 385 11.54 -8.39 -0.67
C ASP A 385 11.65 -8.59 -2.19
N GLY A 386 10.60 -8.25 -2.95
CA GLY A 386 10.56 -8.39 -4.40
C GLY A 386 10.22 -9.79 -4.90
N SER A 387 9.98 -10.76 -4.01
CA SER A 387 9.49 -12.08 -4.39
C SER A 387 8.03 -12.02 -4.84
N SER A 388 7.56 -13.08 -5.49
CA SER A 388 6.15 -13.21 -5.85
C SER A 388 5.44 -14.21 -4.93
N PRO A 389 4.11 -14.11 -4.75
CA PRO A 389 3.34 -15.08 -4.01
C PRO A 389 3.08 -16.36 -4.83
N ASP A 390 4.15 -17.07 -5.14
CA ASP A 390 4.18 -18.23 -6.04
C ASP A 390 3.84 -19.57 -5.37
N SER A 391 3.51 -19.53 -4.08
CA SER A 391 3.05 -20.70 -3.31
C SER A 391 1.97 -20.28 -2.31
N PRO A 392 1.09 -21.21 -1.85
CA PRO A 392 0.01 -20.88 -0.92
C PRO A 392 0.47 -20.29 0.41
N ASP A 393 1.64 -20.65 0.89
CA ASP A 393 2.25 -20.12 2.12
C ASP A 393 2.77 -18.70 1.98
N LYS A 394 3.00 -18.23 0.76
CA LYS A 394 3.41 -16.85 0.44
C LYS A 394 2.23 -15.94 0.12
N ARG A 395 1.01 -16.42 0.27
CA ARG A 395 -0.18 -15.62 0.00
C ARG A 395 -0.19 -14.34 0.83
N PRO A 396 -0.54 -13.19 0.22
CA PRO A 396 -0.59 -11.92 0.94
C PRO A 396 -1.53 -11.94 2.15
N THR A 397 -1.23 -11.14 3.14
CA THR A 397 -2.06 -10.94 4.34
C THR A 397 -2.53 -9.51 4.51
N SER A 398 -2.30 -8.68 3.52
CA SER A 398 -2.73 -7.28 3.40
C SER A 398 -3.00 -6.94 1.94
N TYR A 399 -3.40 -5.71 1.68
CA TYR A 399 -3.86 -5.28 0.36
C TYR A 399 -3.07 -4.09 -0.17
N GLN A 400 -2.99 -4.01 -1.50
CA GLN A 400 -2.54 -2.83 -2.24
C GLN A 400 -3.63 -1.75 -2.25
N ALA A 401 -3.30 -0.56 -2.77
CA ALA A 401 -4.28 0.47 -3.06
C ALA A 401 -5.40 -0.10 -3.97
N PRO A 402 -6.68 0.27 -3.73
CA PRO A 402 -7.79 -0.33 -4.44
C PRO A 402 -7.90 0.14 -5.88
N LEU A 403 -8.49 -0.72 -6.70
CA LEU A 403 -9.00 -0.40 -8.02
C LEU A 403 -10.48 -0.03 -7.91
N VAL A 404 -10.94 0.83 -8.80
CA VAL A 404 -12.36 1.17 -8.92
C VAL A 404 -12.96 0.48 -10.14
N GLN A 405 -14.20 -0.01 -10.02
CA GLN A 405 -14.91 -0.59 -11.14
C GLN A 405 -15.31 0.49 -12.13
N CYS A 406 -15.04 0.24 -13.42
CA CYS A 406 -15.48 1.12 -14.49
C CYS A 406 -17.00 1.00 -14.68
N ALA A 407 -17.68 2.13 -14.87
CA ALA A 407 -19.12 2.15 -15.10
C ALA A 407 -19.44 1.72 -16.54
N GLY A 408 -20.26 0.67 -16.70
CA GLY A 408 -20.91 0.28 -17.96
C GLY A 408 -20.01 -0.41 -19.00
N ALA A 409 -20.59 -1.42 -19.69
CA ALA A 409 -19.94 -2.16 -20.77
C ALA A 409 -19.88 -1.39 -22.11
N SER A 410 -20.24 -0.12 -22.16
CA SER A 410 -20.41 0.66 -23.39
C SER A 410 -19.62 1.97 -23.45
N GLU A 411 -18.84 2.29 -22.45
CA GLU A 411 -17.93 3.43 -22.58
C GLU A 411 -16.63 2.94 -23.20
N GLU A 412 -16.47 3.30 -24.47
CA GLU A 412 -15.17 3.28 -25.11
C GLU A 412 -14.19 3.96 -24.19
N PHE A 413 -13.07 3.28 -23.90
CA PHE A 413 -11.98 3.84 -23.16
C PHE A 413 -11.70 5.26 -23.59
N PRO A 414 -11.56 6.23 -22.67
CA PRO A 414 -10.71 7.37 -22.99
C PRO A 414 -9.36 6.75 -23.26
N SER A 415 -8.99 6.74 -24.53
CA SER A 415 -7.69 6.29 -24.97
C SER A 415 -6.63 7.19 -24.35
N TYR A 416 -6.17 6.86 -23.15
CA TYR A 416 -4.93 7.43 -22.61
C TYR A 416 -3.73 7.12 -23.51
N VAL A 417 -3.92 6.28 -24.49
CA VAL A 417 -2.95 5.98 -25.56
C VAL A 417 -2.92 7.06 -26.63
N SER A 418 -3.87 8.00 -26.66
CA SER A 418 -3.90 9.11 -27.66
C SER A 418 -3.36 10.44 -27.13
N LEU A 419 -2.45 10.45 -26.19
CA LEU A 419 -1.59 11.59 -26.01
C LEU A 419 -0.60 11.58 -27.18
N LYS A 420 -0.95 12.33 -28.23
CA LYS A 420 -0.07 12.67 -29.34
C LYS A 420 1.29 13.01 -28.76
N TYR A 421 2.27 12.22 -29.09
CA TYR A 421 3.68 12.54 -28.89
C TYR A 421 3.99 13.81 -29.68
N SER A 422 3.82 14.96 -29.06
CA SER A 422 4.35 16.22 -29.51
C SER A 422 5.81 16.22 -29.10
N GLY A 423 6.64 15.70 -29.96
CA GLY A 423 8.08 15.75 -29.82
C GLY A 423 8.58 17.18 -29.71
N ARG A 424 8.77 17.67 -28.50
CA ARG A 424 9.71 18.76 -28.26
C ARG A 424 11.08 18.15 -28.10
N LYS A 425 11.89 18.31 -29.14
CA LYS A 425 13.34 18.15 -29.06
C LYS A 425 13.87 19.26 -28.15
N ASP A 426 14.19 18.95 -26.91
CA ASP A 426 15.07 19.81 -26.15
C ASP A 426 16.52 19.38 -26.43
N ALA A 427 17.15 20.19 -27.25
CA ALA A 427 18.58 20.19 -27.43
C ALA A 427 19.20 20.76 -26.15
N ASN A 428 19.67 19.89 -25.25
CA ASN A 428 20.86 20.13 -24.44
C ASN A 428 21.20 18.84 -23.69
N GLY A 429 22.27 18.20 -24.16
CA GLY A 429 22.89 17.10 -23.46
C GLY A 429 23.46 17.54 -22.15
N LYS A 430 23.15 16.79 -21.07
CA LYS A 430 24.11 16.44 -20.04
C LYS A 430 23.52 15.44 -19.04
N GLU A 431 24.34 14.43 -18.84
CA GLU A 431 24.37 13.45 -17.77
C GLU A 431 23.26 12.39 -17.78
N ALA A 432 23.58 11.33 -18.51
CA ALA A 432 23.04 10.01 -18.27
C ALA A 432 23.38 9.59 -16.84
N LEU A 433 22.39 9.62 -15.95
CA LEU A 433 22.43 8.88 -14.70
C LEU A 433 22.67 7.41 -15.07
N LYS A 434 23.81 6.87 -14.64
CA LYS A 434 24.08 5.44 -14.75
C LYS A 434 22.89 4.69 -14.18
N PRO A 435 22.32 3.74 -14.91
CA PRO A 435 21.28 2.90 -14.32
C PRO A 435 21.90 2.18 -13.13
N LEU A 436 21.28 2.33 -11.96
CA LEU A 436 21.49 1.41 -10.86
C LEU A 436 21.28 0.00 -11.40
N PRO A 437 22.09 -0.98 -11.01
CA PRO A 437 21.85 -2.35 -11.42
C PRO A 437 20.53 -2.80 -10.85
N VAL A 438 19.48 -2.69 -11.66
CA VAL A 438 18.15 -3.14 -11.30
C VAL A 438 18.12 -4.65 -11.51
N ALA A 439 18.71 -5.37 -10.59
CA ALA A 439 18.46 -6.79 -10.40
C ALA A 439 17.18 -6.97 -9.55
N PHE A 440 16.15 -6.18 -9.80
CA PHE A 440 14.85 -6.38 -9.19
C PHE A 440 13.93 -7.01 -10.23
N LEU A 441 13.62 -8.25 -9.97
CA LEU A 441 12.65 -9.04 -10.72
C LEU A 441 11.29 -8.32 -10.70
N LEU A 442 11.00 -7.60 -11.76
CA LEU A 442 9.67 -7.08 -12.03
C LEU A 442 8.80 -8.28 -12.44
N PHE A 443 8.30 -9.03 -11.48
CA PHE A 443 7.28 -10.02 -11.79
C PHE A 443 6.02 -9.32 -12.27
N ILE A 444 5.30 -9.93 -13.21
CA ILE A 444 3.96 -9.52 -13.55
C ILE A 444 3.16 -9.56 -12.25
N ALA A 445 2.86 -8.38 -11.74
CA ALA A 445 2.21 -8.22 -10.48
C ALA A 445 0.71 -8.04 -10.72
N LEU A 446 -0.11 -8.94 -10.22
CA LEU A 446 -1.54 -8.69 -10.09
C LEU A 446 -1.83 -7.55 -9.13
#